data_17fbe1180b43a16181010d24ae5257b7
#
_entry.id   17fbe1180b43a16181010d24ae5257b7
#
_cell.length_a   1.000
_cell.length_b   1.000
_cell.length_c   1.000
_cell.angle_alpha   90.00
_cell.angle_beta   90.00
_cell.angle_gamma   90.00
#
_symmetry.space_group_name_H-M   'P 1'
#
loop_
_entity.id
_entity.type
_entity.pdbx_description
1 polymer ?
#
loop_
_entity_poly.entity_id
_entity_poly.type
_entity_poly.pdbx_seq_one_letter_code
_entity_poly.pdbx_strand_id
1 'polypeptide(L)'
;MIDWHIPTLHDFEAAQKAAEISHSMINDEAFSTIFLYRKKFGIMIAFRDGLMFRLYELEPENFYYTLPLGLDYSDSSMENLERLKDAVAALKSDADANRRRFKFILITDDKKALLEQAFPLRFTFTENPDFSDYVYNAQSMANLAGKKLQKKRNHVSHFMKTYSDVRFELINEHNTADALKIEDQWFSENNGEF
;
A
#
# COMPACT_ATOMS: atom_id res chain seq x y z
N MET A 1 -9.45 1.40 -22.87
CA MET A 1 -9.32 2.56 -21.96
C MET A 1 -9.49 2.02 -20.55
N ILE A 2 -8.71 2.48 -19.58
CA ILE A 2 -8.84 2.09 -18.17
C ILE A 2 -9.93 2.97 -17.56
N ASP A 3 -10.89 2.35 -16.87
CA ASP A 3 -12.02 3.06 -16.24
C ASP A 3 -11.65 3.38 -14.77
N TRP A 4 -11.02 4.53 -14.58
CA TRP A 4 -10.53 4.97 -13.29
C TRP A 4 -11.66 5.53 -12.40
N HIS A 5 -11.69 5.13 -11.14
CA HIS A 5 -12.59 5.69 -10.13
C HIS A 5 -11.88 5.87 -8.78
N ILE A 6 -12.44 6.72 -7.93
CA ILE A 6 -11.96 6.90 -6.56
C ILE A 6 -12.33 5.67 -5.74
N PRO A 7 -11.40 5.08 -4.95
CA PRO A 7 -11.68 3.91 -4.12
C PRO A 7 -12.88 4.09 -3.19
N THR A 8 -13.76 3.10 -3.16
CA THR A 8 -14.93 3.00 -2.29
C THR A 8 -14.86 1.71 -1.47
N LEU A 9 -15.67 1.58 -0.43
CA LEU A 9 -15.72 0.34 0.35
C LEU A 9 -16.22 -0.87 -0.45
N HIS A 10 -16.94 -0.66 -1.55
CA HIS A 10 -17.38 -1.73 -2.45
C HIS A 10 -16.22 -2.40 -3.19
N ASP A 11 -15.07 -1.74 -3.27
CA ASP A 11 -13.88 -2.27 -3.95
C ASP A 11 -13.06 -3.22 -3.06
N PHE A 12 -13.39 -3.31 -1.76
CA PHE A 12 -12.59 -4.02 -0.76
C PHE A 12 -12.30 -5.48 -1.14
N GLU A 13 -13.34 -6.26 -1.46
CA GLU A 13 -13.17 -7.69 -1.74
C GLU A 13 -12.31 -7.94 -2.99
N ALA A 14 -12.53 -7.17 -4.05
CA ALA A 14 -11.77 -7.29 -5.29
C ALA A 14 -10.30 -6.86 -5.10
N ALA A 15 -10.07 -5.77 -4.35
CA ALA A 15 -8.73 -5.28 -4.04
C ALA A 15 -7.96 -6.26 -3.15
N GLN A 16 -8.61 -6.80 -2.10
CA GLN A 16 -7.99 -7.79 -1.23
C GLN A 16 -7.58 -9.04 -2.00
N LYS A 17 -8.48 -9.58 -2.84
CA LYS A 17 -8.17 -10.74 -3.68
C LYS A 17 -6.98 -10.48 -4.60
N ALA A 18 -6.90 -9.31 -5.23
CA ALA A 18 -5.79 -8.95 -6.09
C ALA A 18 -4.47 -8.84 -5.30
N ALA A 19 -4.49 -8.26 -4.10
CA ALA A 19 -3.32 -8.16 -3.22
C ALA A 19 -2.83 -9.54 -2.75
N GLU A 20 -3.74 -10.46 -2.41
CA GLU A 20 -3.43 -11.83 -2.02
C GLU A 20 -2.71 -12.59 -3.15
N ILE A 21 -3.19 -12.48 -4.40
CA ILE A 21 -2.55 -13.11 -5.57
C ILE A 21 -1.15 -12.55 -5.79
N SER A 22 -0.94 -11.26 -5.54
CA SER A 22 0.36 -10.62 -5.68
C SER A 22 1.32 -10.88 -4.51
N HIS A 23 0.86 -11.56 -3.45
CA HIS A 23 1.63 -11.78 -2.21
C HIS A 23 2.27 -10.49 -1.66
N SER A 24 1.56 -9.36 -1.82
CA SER A 24 2.11 -8.05 -1.49
C SER A 24 2.39 -7.90 -0.01
N MET A 25 3.58 -7.38 0.31
CA MET A 25 4.02 -7.03 1.65
C MET A 25 4.14 -5.51 1.85
N ILE A 26 3.76 -4.72 0.85
CA ILE A 26 3.84 -3.26 0.90
C ILE A 26 2.57 -2.72 1.57
N ASN A 27 2.74 -1.89 2.61
CA ASN A 27 1.60 -1.26 3.29
C ASN A 27 0.74 -0.39 2.36
N ASP A 28 1.36 0.30 1.39
CA ASP A 28 0.64 1.12 0.39
C ASP A 28 -0.20 0.30 -0.60
N GLU A 29 -0.10 -1.02 -0.57
CA GLU A 29 -0.91 -1.94 -1.37
C GLU A 29 -2.07 -2.56 -0.57
N ALA A 30 -2.11 -2.34 0.74
CA ALA A 30 -3.26 -2.70 1.55
C ALA A 30 -4.46 -1.79 1.22
N PHE A 31 -5.63 -2.38 1.01
CA PHE A 31 -6.82 -1.61 0.65
C PHE A 31 -7.17 -0.53 1.68
N SER A 32 -6.96 -0.79 2.97
CA SER A 32 -7.16 0.20 4.03
C SER A 32 -6.32 1.47 3.80
N THR A 33 -5.04 1.31 3.46
CA THR A 33 -4.16 2.43 3.16
C THR A 33 -4.59 3.16 1.89
N ILE A 34 -4.89 2.43 0.82
CA ILE A 34 -5.39 2.99 -0.44
C ILE A 34 -6.67 3.80 -0.19
N PHE A 35 -7.62 3.24 0.57
CA PHE A 35 -8.89 3.88 0.86
C PHE A 35 -8.75 5.11 1.75
N LEU A 36 -7.98 5.03 2.84
CA LEU A 36 -7.78 6.14 3.78
C LEU A 36 -7.07 7.33 3.11
N TYR A 37 -6.05 7.07 2.31
CA TYR A 37 -5.24 8.11 1.69
C TYR A 37 -5.69 8.52 0.29
N ARG A 38 -6.82 7.99 -0.22
CA ARG A 38 -7.29 8.25 -1.59
C ARG A 38 -7.43 9.73 -1.97
N LYS A 39 -7.88 10.56 -1.02
CA LYS A 39 -8.00 12.02 -1.25
C LYS A 39 -6.66 12.72 -1.16
N LYS A 40 -5.83 12.35 -0.18
CA LYS A 40 -4.53 12.99 0.07
C LYS A 40 -3.56 12.80 -1.10
N PHE A 41 -3.53 11.60 -1.68
CA PHE A 41 -2.62 11.25 -2.76
C PHE A 41 -3.31 11.10 -4.12
N GLY A 42 -4.53 11.62 -4.28
CA GLY A 42 -5.28 11.55 -5.51
C GLY A 42 -5.36 10.14 -6.08
N ILE A 43 -5.58 9.12 -5.21
CA ILE A 43 -5.54 7.72 -5.63
C ILE A 43 -6.80 7.38 -6.42
N MET A 44 -6.60 6.86 -7.61
CA MET A 44 -7.62 6.26 -8.44
C MET A 44 -7.30 4.79 -8.70
N ILE A 45 -8.33 3.96 -8.75
CA ILE A 45 -8.22 2.54 -9.03
C ILE A 45 -9.09 2.13 -10.21
N ALA A 46 -8.76 1.00 -10.80
CA ALA A 46 -9.57 0.34 -11.82
C ALA A 46 -9.37 -1.17 -11.76
N PHE A 47 -10.40 -1.92 -12.13
CA PHE A 47 -10.33 -3.38 -12.20
C PHE A 47 -10.55 -3.85 -13.65
N ARG A 48 -9.71 -4.75 -14.13
CA ARG A 48 -9.85 -5.40 -15.41
C ARG A 48 -9.13 -6.75 -15.44
N ASP A 49 -9.78 -7.78 -15.90
CA ASP A 49 -9.22 -9.12 -16.09
C ASP A 49 -8.56 -9.71 -14.82
N GLY A 50 -9.19 -9.46 -13.66
CA GLY A 50 -8.67 -9.89 -12.35
C GLY A 50 -7.49 -9.07 -11.83
N LEU A 51 -7.10 -8.01 -12.51
CA LEU A 51 -6.07 -7.08 -12.11
C LEU A 51 -6.67 -5.82 -11.50
N MET A 52 -6.04 -5.30 -10.45
CA MET A 52 -6.30 -3.98 -9.89
C MET A 52 -5.18 -3.02 -10.30
N PHE A 53 -5.54 -2.02 -11.07
CA PHE A 53 -4.68 -0.92 -11.46
C PHE A 53 -4.78 0.24 -10.47
N ARG A 54 -3.70 0.98 -10.28
CA ARG A 54 -3.66 2.14 -9.40
C ARG A 54 -2.92 3.29 -10.06
N LEU A 55 -3.45 4.49 -9.85
CA LEU A 55 -2.89 5.75 -10.31
C LEU A 55 -2.86 6.71 -9.12
N TYR A 56 -1.76 7.41 -8.95
CA TYR A 56 -1.55 8.40 -7.90
C TYR A 56 -1.32 9.77 -8.52
N GLU A 57 -1.89 10.81 -7.92
CA GLU A 57 -1.56 12.21 -8.20
C GLU A 57 -0.92 12.81 -6.94
N LEU A 58 0.39 12.63 -6.79
CA LEU A 58 1.12 13.06 -5.58
C LEU A 58 1.28 14.57 -5.48
N GLU A 59 1.29 15.24 -6.62
CA GLU A 59 1.32 16.70 -6.79
C GLU A 59 0.42 17.05 -7.97
N PRO A 60 -0.13 18.26 -8.07
CA PRO A 60 -0.98 18.65 -9.19
C PRO A 60 -0.33 18.33 -10.54
N GLU A 61 -1.06 17.61 -11.39
CA GLU A 61 -0.63 17.17 -12.73
C GLU A 61 0.57 16.21 -12.75
N ASN A 62 1.06 15.73 -11.60
CA ASN A 62 2.17 14.79 -11.52
C ASN A 62 1.66 13.39 -11.16
N PHE A 63 1.39 12.60 -12.19
CA PHE A 63 0.79 11.28 -12.08
C PHE A 63 1.84 10.17 -12.07
N TYR A 64 1.55 9.14 -11.26
CA TYR A 64 2.36 7.93 -11.12
C TYR A 64 1.48 6.70 -11.19
N TYR A 65 1.89 5.74 -11.98
CA TYR A 65 1.26 4.42 -12.03
C TYR A 65 1.96 3.46 -11.05
N THR A 66 1.27 2.41 -10.67
CA THR A 66 1.93 1.24 -10.04
C THR A 66 1.77 0.03 -10.94
N LEU A 67 2.61 -0.97 -10.74
CA LEU A 67 2.31 -2.26 -11.35
C LEU A 67 1.02 -2.83 -10.72
N PRO A 68 0.17 -3.51 -11.52
CA PRO A 68 -1.14 -3.96 -11.05
C PRO A 68 -1.00 -5.03 -9.96
N LEU A 69 -1.94 -5.05 -9.03
CA LEU A 69 -2.15 -6.23 -8.17
C LEU A 69 -2.97 -7.28 -8.93
N GLY A 70 -2.83 -8.55 -8.57
CA GLY A 70 -3.45 -9.69 -9.25
C GLY A 70 -2.51 -10.47 -10.18
N LEU A 71 -1.21 -10.12 -10.17
CA LEU A 71 -0.12 -10.91 -10.75
C LEU A 71 0.75 -11.46 -9.64
N ASP A 72 1.24 -12.68 -9.78
CA ASP A 72 2.29 -13.21 -8.91
C ASP A 72 3.65 -12.77 -9.43
N TYR A 73 4.29 -11.83 -8.73
CA TYR A 73 5.58 -11.27 -9.15
C TYR A 73 6.77 -12.21 -8.91
N SER A 74 6.55 -13.36 -8.26
CA SER A 74 7.52 -14.45 -8.15
C SER A 74 7.44 -15.47 -9.29
N ASP A 75 6.33 -15.45 -10.06
CA ASP A 75 6.09 -16.36 -11.18
C ASP A 75 6.60 -15.76 -12.50
N SER A 76 7.65 -16.35 -13.04
CA SER A 76 8.24 -15.99 -14.34
C SER A 76 7.72 -16.84 -15.52
N SER A 77 6.58 -17.50 -15.36
CA SER A 77 5.95 -18.24 -16.44
C SER A 77 5.62 -17.33 -17.63
N MET A 78 5.58 -17.91 -18.84
CA MET A 78 5.23 -17.15 -20.04
C MET A 78 3.85 -16.52 -19.94
N GLU A 79 2.89 -17.21 -19.35
CA GLU A 79 1.54 -16.71 -19.16
C GLU A 79 1.54 -15.45 -18.28
N ASN A 80 2.23 -15.49 -17.13
CA ASN A 80 2.29 -14.34 -16.21
C ASN A 80 3.07 -13.17 -16.83
N LEU A 81 4.15 -13.44 -17.56
CA LEU A 81 4.89 -12.41 -18.30
C LEU A 81 4.03 -11.74 -19.40
N GLU A 82 3.24 -12.48 -20.16
CA GLU A 82 2.34 -11.89 -21.15
C GLU A 82 1.24 -11.05 -20.47
N ARG A 83 0.65 -11.51 -19.37
CA ARG A 83 -0.30 -10.70 -18.60
C ARG A 83 0.32 -9.41 -18.09
N LEU A 84 1.57 -9.45 -17.62
CA LEU A 84 2.30 -8.23 -17.21
C LEU A 84 2.52 -7.30 -18.42
N LYS A 85 2.92 -7.82 -19.57
CA LYS A 85 3.11 -7.01 -20.80
C LYS A 85 1.83 -6.32 -21.22
N ASP A 86 0.72 -7.04 -21.23
CA ASP A 86 -0.60 -6.50 -21.58
C ASP A 86 -1.04 -5.40 -20.61
N ALA A 87 -0.81 -5.62 -19.30
CA ALA A 87 -1.12 -4.63 -18.27
C ALA A 87 -0.28 -3.35 -18.43
N VAL A 88 1.02 -3.49 -18.66
CA VAL A 88 1.94 -2.35 -18.88
C VAL A 88 1.59 -1.61 -20.17
N ALA A 89 1.23 -2.33 -21.24
CA ALA A 89 0.78 -1.73 -22.49
C ALA A 89 -0.53 -0.94 -22.32
N ALA A 90 -1.47 -1.46 -21.51
CA ALA A 90 -2.71 -0.76 -21.19
C ALA A 90 -2.45 0.54 -20.40
N LEU A 91 -1.56 0.49 -19.38
CA LEU A 91 -1.15 1.66 -18.60
C LEU A 91 -0.42 2.71 -19.47
N LYS A 92 0.46 2.24 -20.37
CA LYS A 92 1.16 3.14 -21.30
C LYS A 92 0.17 3.82 -22.27
N SER A 93 -0.80 3.08 -22.80
CA SER A 93 -1.85 3.62 -23.65
C SER A 93 -2.71 4.65 -22.91
N ASP A 94 -3.03 4.41 -21.64
CA ASP A 94 -3.74 5.38 -20.78
C ASP A 94 -2.92 6.64 -20.56
N ALA A 95 -1.63 6.50 -20.28
CA ALA A 95 -0.73 7.64 -20.10
C ALA A 95 -0.66 8.51 -21.36
N ASP A 96 -0.51 7.90 -22.53
CA ASP A 96 -0.46 8.60 -23.81
C ASP A 96 -1.77 9.31 -24.15
N ALA A 97 -2.90 8.64 -23.96
CA ALA A 97 -4.23 9.20 -24.22
C ALA A 97 -4.52 10.42 -23.34
N ASN A 98 -4.01 10.42 -22.10
CA ASN A 98 -4.19 11.50 -21.12
C ASN A 98 -3.00 12.49 -21.10
N ARG A 99 -2.02 12.36 -22.02
CA ARG A 99 -0.79 13.19 -22.06
C ARG A 99 -0.02 13.21 -20.76
N ARG A 100 -0.06 12.09 -20.01
CA ARG A 100 0.67 11.90 -18.75
C ARG A 100 2.06 11.33 -19.03
N ARG A 101 3.04 11.73 -18.20
CA ARG A 101 4.34 11.07 -18.22
C ARG A 101 4.20 9.65 -17.65
N PHE A 102 4.65 8.64 -18.40
CA PHE A 102 4.58 7.24 -17.96
C PHE A 102 5.69 6.94 -16.96
N LYS A 103 5.34 6.86 -15.70
CA LYS A 103 6.23 6.59 -14.58
C LYS A 103 5.60 5.61 -13.63
N PHE A 104 6.39 4.71 -13.08
CA PHE A 104 6.00 3.83 -12.00
C PHE A 104 6.57 4.27 -10.65
N ILE A 105 5.84 3.97 -9.58
CA ILE A 105 6.29 4.04 -8.18
C ILE A 105 5.98 2.70 -7.47
N LEU A 106 6.51 2.51 -6.27
CA LEU A 106 6.32 1.31 -5.44
C LEU A 106 6.77 0.03 -6.16
N ILE A 107 7.94 0.10 -6.78
CA ILE A 107 8.56 -1.04 -7.45
C ILE A 107 9.51 -1.73 -6.46
N THR A 108 9.12 -2.91 -5.98
CA THR A 108 9.95 -3.79 -5.15
C THR A 108 10.93 -4.60 -6.01
N ASP A 109 11.89 -5.27 -5.39
CA ASP A 109 12.93 -6.03 -6.10
C ASP A 109 12.35 -7.15 -6.97
N ASP A 110 11.32 -7.85 -6.49
CA ASP A 110 10.60 -8.89 -7.23
C ASP A 110 9.88 -8.30 -8.45
N LYS A 111 9.15 -7.20 -8.27
CA LYS A 111 8.49 -6.46 -9.36
C LYS A 111 9.49 -5.94 -10.38
N LYS A 112 10.63 -5.41 -9.91
CA LYS A 112 11.72 -4.96 -10.78
C LYS A 112 12.26 -6.10 -11.61
N ALA A 113 12.58 -7.25 -10.98
CA ALA A 113 13.13 -8.41 -11.66
C ALA A 113 12.21 -8.90 -12.78
N LEU A 114 10.90 -9.03 -12.49
CA LEU A 114 9.93 -9.48 -13.49
C LEU A 114 9.72 -8.45 -14.61
N LEU A 115 9.74 -7.15 -14.27
CA LEU A 115 9.61 -6.06 -15.23
C LEU A 115 10.84 -6.01 -16.18
N GLU A 116 12.05 -6.20 -15.66
CA GLU A 116 13.28 -6.28 -16.46
C GLU A 116 13.29 -7.50 -17.39
N GLN A 117 12.74 -8.63 -16.94
CA GLN A 117 12.58 -9.82 -17.78
C GLN A 117 11.55 -9.59 -18.90
N ALA A 118 10.42 -8.96 -18.59
CA ALA A 118 9.38 -8.67 -19.57
C ALA A 118 9.77 -7.59 -20.59
N PHE A 119 10.59 -6.60 -20.15
CA PHE A 119 10.96 -5.42 -20.93
C PHE A 119 12.46 -5.09 -20.80
N PRO A 120 13.37 -5.91 -21.33
CA PRO A 120 14.81 -5.69 -21.18
C PRO A 120 15.24 -4.29 -21.60
N LEU A 121 15.96 -3.58 -20.73
CA LEU A 121 16.53 -2.25 -20.98
C LEU A 121 15.52 -1.14 -21.35
N ARG A 122 14.23 -1.31 -21.00
CA ARG A 122 13.18 -0.33 -21.30
C ARG A 122 12.89 0.63 -20.15
N PHE A 123 13.30 0.29 -18.93
CA PHE A 123 13.07 1.09 -17.73
C PHE A 123 14.39 1.44 -17.05
N THR A 124 14.45 2.63 -16.46
CA THR A 124 15.47 3.05 -15.50
C THR A 124 14.86 3.10 -14.13
N PHE A 125 15.60 2.62 -13.13
CA PHE A 125 15.13 2.56 -11.74
C PHE A 125 15.95 3.53 -10.89
N THR A 126 15.28 4.22 -9.99
CA THR A 126 15.90 5.10 -9.00
C THR A 126 15.40 4.68 -7.63
N GLU A 127 16.30 4.35 -6.73
CA GLU A 127 15.96 4.07 -5.35
C GLU A 127 15.63 5.35 -4.61
N ASN A 128 14.58 5.31 -3.78
CA ASN A 128 14.24 6.40 -2.88
C ASN A 128 14.04 5.82 -1.47
N PRO A 129 15.04 5.95 -0.57
CA PRO A 129 14.96 5.43 0.80
C PRO A 129 13.80 6.00 1.62
N ASP A 130 13.28 7.18 1.28
CA ASP A 130 12.18 7.82 1.98
C ASP A 130 10.84 7.09 1.80
N PHE A 131 10.75 6.24 0.77
CA PHE A 131 9.61 5.36 0.52
C PHE A 131 9.80 3.93 1.03
N SER A 132 10.84 3.68 1.83
CA SER A 132 11.10 2.35 2.36
C SER A 132 10.34 2.09 3.66
N ASP A 133 9.66 0.95 3.73
CA ASP A 133 8.98 0.49 4.94
C ASP A 133 9.95 -0.11 5.96
N TYR A 134 9.64 0.09 7.25
CA TYR A 134 10.33 -0.59 8.33
C TYR A 134 9.77 -2.00 8.53
N VAL A 135 10.57 -3.01 8.21
CA VAL A 135 10.17 -4.41 8.39
C VAL A 135 10.72 -4.96 9.70
N TYR A 136 9.85 -5.50 10.54
CA TYR A 136 10.20 -6.11 11.81
C TYR A 136 9.75 -7.56 11.87
N ASN A 137 10.61 -8.43 12.41
CA ASN A 137 10.20 -9.80 12.73
C ASN A 137 9.19 -9.78 13.89
N ALA A 138 8.00 -10.33 13.67
CA ALA A 138 6.90 -10.31 14.64
C ALA A 138 7.28 -10.94 15.98
N GLN A 139 7.99 -12.09 15.98
CA GLN A 139 8.42 -12.76 17.19
C GLN A 139 9.42 -11.91 17.99
N SER A 140 10.33 -11.23 17.32
CA SER A 140 11.29 -10.32 17.96
C SER A 140 10.58 -9.13 18.58
N MET A 141 9.53 -8.60 17.94
CA MET A 141 8.73 -7.50 18.46
C MET A 141 7.85 -7.94 19.64
N ALA A 142 7.25 -9.13 19.59
CA ALA A 142 6.47 -9.66 20.71
C ALA A 142 7.31 -9.87 21.98
N ASN A 143 8.52 -10.40 21.83
CA ASN A 143 9.40 -10.71 22.97
C ASN A 143 10.29 -9.52 23.36
N LEU A 144 10.47 -8.55 22.48
CA LEU A 144 11.41 -7.43 22.64
C LEU A 144 12.81 -7.87 23.08
N ALA A 145 13.29 -9.03 22.63
CA ALA A 145 14.54 -9.63 23.06
C ALA A 145 15.76 -8.88 22.51
N GLY A 146 16.87 -8.96 23.26
CA GLY A 146 18.17 -8.44 22.84
C GLY A 146 18.41 -6.95 23.15
N LYS A 147 19.67 -6.53 22.99
CA LYS A 147 20.16 -5.19 23.34
C LYS A 147 19.54 -4.09 22.47
N LYS A 148 19.30 -4.37 21.19
CA LYS A 148 18.73 -3.39 20.26
C LYS A 148 17.32 -2.92 20.64
N LEU A 149 16.52 -3.79 21.29
CA LEU A 149 15.15 -3.51 21.69
C LEU A 149 15.01 -3.08 23.16
N GLN A 150 16.12 -2.85 23.88
CA GLN A 150 16.10 -2.45 25.29
C GLN A 150 15.30 -1.17 25.55
N LYS A 151 15.42 -0.17 24.70
CA LYS A 151 14.64 1.08 24.83
C LYS A 151 13.15 0.82 24.73
N LYS A 152 12.71 -0.02 23.79
CA LYS A 152 11.29 -0.40 23.63
C LYS A 152 10.78 -1.15 24.87
N ARG A 153 11.55 -2.11 25.41
CA ARG A 153 11.20 -2.78 26.69
C ARG A 153 11.03 -1.79 27.83
N ASN A 154 11.93 -0.81 27.94
CA ASN A 154 11.85 0.21 28.99
C ASN A 154 10.58 1.06 28.83
N HIS A 155 10.18 1.43 27.61
CA HIS A 155 8.92 2.14 27.37
C HIS A 155 7.72 1.30 27.78
N VAL A 156 7.66 0.02 27.39
CA VAL A 156 6.59 -0.89 27.81
C VAL A 156 6.53 -1.02 29.32
N SER A 157 7.69 -1.24 29.97
CA SER A 157 7.77 -1.36 31.42
C SER A 157 7.32 -0.08 32.14
N HIS A 158 7.67 1.09 31.61
CA HIS A 158 7.24 2.37 32.16
C HIS A 158 5.72 2.54 32.00
N PHE A 159 5.19 2.26 30.82
CA PHE A 159 3.75 2.32 30.55
C PHE A 159 2.96 1.43 31.52
N MET A 160 3.35 0.16 31.65
CA MET A 160 2.68 -0.80 32.54
C MET A 160 2.76 -0.44 34.02
N LYS A 161 3.80 0.33 34.46
CA LYS A 161 3.89 0.87 35.82
C LYS A 161 3.01 2.09 36.04
N THR A 162 2.86 2.91 35.00
CA THR A 162 2.05 4.13 35.06
C THR A 162 0.55 3.83 35.00
N TYR A 163 0.19 2.85 34.19
CA TYR A 163 -1.21 2.46 33.93
C TYR A 163 -1.43 1.01 34.34
N SER A 164 -1.80 0.78 35.60
CA SER A 164 -1.94 -0.58 36.18
C SER A 164 -3.20 -1.31 35.76
N ASP A 165 -4.20 -0.59 35.25
CA ASP A 165 -5.54 -1.08 34.88
C ASP A 165 -5.77 -1.17 33.37
N VAL A 166 -4.68 -1.08 32.59
CA VAL A 166 -4.77 -1.18 31.13
C VAL A 166 -5.35 -2.52 30.68
N ARG A 167 -6.32 -2.43 29.77
CA ARG A 167 -6.88 -3.57 29.05
C ARG A 167 -6.59 -3.42 27.56
N PHE A 168 -6.31 -4.52 26.92
CA PHE A 168 -6.20 -4.61 25.47
C PHE A 168 -7.42 -5.37 24.94
N GLU A 169 -8.23 -4.68 24.17
CA GLU A 169 -9.46 -5.24 23.61
C GLU A 169 -9.51 -4.99 22.10
N LEU A 170 -10.06 -5.94 21.36
CA LEU A 170 -10.36 -5.73 19.94
C LEU A 170 -11.57 -4.78 19.82
N ILE A 171 -11.52 -3.89 18.83
CA ILE A 171 -12.65 -3.03 18.51
C ILE A 171 -13.82 -3.90 18.04
N ASN A 172 -14.98 -3.70 18.64
CA ASN A 172 -16.22 -4.40 18.34
C ASN A 172 -17.42 -3.46 18.55
N GLU A 173 -18.63 -3.95 18.36
CA GLU A 173 -19.87 -3.17 18.47
C GLU A 173 -20.05 -2.46 19.84
N HIS A 174 -19.48 -3.01 20.91
CA HIS A 174 -19.65 -2.46 22.26
C HIS A 174 -18.68 -1.33 22.59
N ASN A 175 -17.50 -1.30 21.96
CA ASN A 175 -16.45 -0.31 22.25
C ASN A 175 -16.11 0.61 21.06
N THR A 176 -16.72 0.44 19.89
CA THR A 176 -16.52 1.30 18.72
C THR A 176 -16.81 2.77 19.03
N ALA A 177 -17.87 3.05 19.81
CA ALA A 177 -18.22 4.43 20.18
C ALA A 177 -17.11 5.12 20.98
N ASP A 178 -16.36 4.41 21.81
CA ASP A 178 -15.24 4.96 22.57
C ASP A 178 -14.02 5.21 21.70
N ALA A 179 -13.77 4.32 20.73
CA ALA A 179 -12.71 4.53 19.72
C ALA A 179 -12.99 5.80 18.86
N LEU A 180 -14.23 5.99 18.41
CA LEU A 180 -14.64 7.16 17.64
C LEU A 180 -14.52 8.47 18.44
N LYS A 181 -14.82 8.46 19.74
CA LYS A 181 -14.61 9.66 20.59
C LYS A 181 -13.15 10.09 20.66
N ILE A 182 -12.23 9.12 20.72
CA ILE A 182 -10.78 9.42 20.73
C ILE A 182 -10.37 10.01 19.39
N GLU A 183 -10.88 9.47 18.28
CA GLU A 183 -10.65 10.00 16.94
C GLU A 183 -11.16 11.45 16.81
N ASP A 184 -12.40 11.71 17.22
CA ASP A 184 -12.99 13.05 17.20
C ASP A 184 -12.21 14.05 18.04
N GLN A 185 -11.77 13.65 19.23
CA GLN A 185 -10.93 14.47 20.09
C GLN A 185 -9.59 14.78 19.42
N TRP A 186 -8.91 13.76 18.91
CA TRP A 186 -7.63 13.93 18.23
C TRP A 186 -7.76 14.85 17.00
N PHE A 187 -8.83 14.66 16.21
CA PHE A 187 -9.12 15.47 15.04
C PHE A 187 -9.35 16.94 15.41
N SER A 188 -10.10 17.22 16.49
CA SER A 188 -10.34 18.58 16.96
C SER A 188 -9.08 19.25 17.51
N GLU A 189 -8.21 18.52 18.21
CA GLU A 189 -6.94 19.01 18.75
C GLU A 189 -5.88 19.30 17.65
N ASN A 190 -6.00 18.65 16.49
CA ASN A 190 -5.08 18.82 15.36
C ASN A 190 -5.69 19.65 14.19
N ASN A 191 -6.70 20.49 14.45
CA ASN A 191 -7.35 21.38 13.48
C ASN A 191 -7.92 20.68 12.24
N GLY A 192 -8.23 19.41 12.32
CA GLY A 192 -8.75 18.63 11.20
C GLY A 192 -7.77 18.40 10.06
N GLU A 193 -6.49 18.62 10.27
CA GLU A 193 -5.45 18.34 9.28
C GLU A 193 -5.02 16.87 9.33
N PHE A 194 -5.22 16.18 8.19
CA PHE A 194 -4.65 14.88 7.85
C PHE A 194 -3.73 15.00 6.66
#